data_c9ae2f1504ec2a515b9652eae859ee3f
#
_entry.id   c9ae2f1504ec2a515b9652eae859ee3f
#
_cell.length_a   1.000
_cell.length_b   1.000
_cell.length_c   1.000
_cell.angle_alpha   90.00
_cell.angle_beta   90.00
_cell.angle_gamma   90.00
#
_symmetry.space_group_name_H-M   'P 1'
#
loop_
_entity.id
_entity.type
_entity.pdbx_description
1 polymer ?
#
loop_
_entity_poly.entity_id
_entity_poly.type
_entity_poly.pdbx_seq_one_letter_code
_entity_poly.pdbx_strand_id
1 'polypeptide(L)'
;VFFAVTTQLVLGYALAQAFMRDFPGKAIFRTIHTLPLIMAPIIVGSVWKLMTTPSIGIIPSFLSGWLGYDLNIGQSAMQAFVVTVIMDVWHWTPLVTLTMIAALISLPQDPFEQAQIDGAGRWQIFWHITLPMIRPAILATLFIRLMDAMRTVDEVLMLTGGGPGSATRFVGVHIFKEVFPRTNYGYGSAISVIVLYLTIVACWLMYVGLIAPRNREKD
;
A
#
# COMPACT_ATOMS: atom_id res chain seq x y z
N VAL A 1 -8.17 3.42 0.34
CA VAL A 1 -7.28 2.91 1.40
C VAL A 1 -7.37 1.40 1.49
N PHE A 2 -8.53 0.82 1.86
CA PHE A 2 -8.68 -0.62 2.13
C PHE A 2 -8.15 -1.50 0.98
N PHE A 3 -8.63 -1.31 -0.25
CA PHE A 3 -8.18 -2.09 -1.42
C PHE A 3 -6.67 -1.99 -1.66
N ALA A 4 -6.10 -0.78 -1.60
CA ALA A 4 -4.68 -0.59 -1.83
C ALA A 4 -3.85 -1.32 -0.77
N VAL A 5 -4.14 -1.11 0.51
CA VAL A 5 -3.40 -1.72 1.62
C VAL A 5 -3.52 -3.24 1.62
N THR A 6 -4.72 -3.80 1.37
CA THR A 6 -4.90 -5.26 1.26
C THR A 6 -4.09 -5.84 0.10
N THR A 7 -4.13 -5.19 -1.07
CA THR A 7 -3.35 -5.62 -2.23
C THR A 7 -1.85 -5.56 -1.95
N GLN A 8 -1.38 -4.51 -1.30
CA GLN A 8 0.03 -4.36 -0.89
C GLN A 8 0.46 -5.47 0.08
N LEU A 9 -0.38 -5.83 1.06
CA LEU A 9 -0.07 -6.92 1.99
C LEU A 9 0.06 -8.26 1.27
N VAL A 10 -0.88 -8.58 0.38
CA VAL A 10 -0.86 -9.83 -0.38
C VAL A 10 0.34 -9.88 -1.32
N LEU A 11 0.56 -8.84 -2.13
CA LEU A 11 1.67 -8.77 -3.07
C LEU A 11 3.01 -8.70 -2.33
N GLY A 12 3.12 -7.89 -1.29
CA GLY A 12 4.33 -7.74 -0.49
C GLY A 12 4.74 -9.04 0.19
N TYR A 13 3.78 -9.79 0.74
CA TYR A 13 4.04 -11.12 1.28
C TYR A 13 4.48 -12.12 0.20
N ALA A 14 3.77 -12.17 -0.93
CA ALA A 14 4.13 -13.05 -2.05
C ALA A 14 5.54 -12.77 -2.58
N LEU A 15 5.89 -11.49 -2.74
CA LEU A 15 7.24 -11.07 -3.14
C LEU A 15 8.28 -11.39 -2.07
N ALA A 16 7.94 -11.21 -0.78
CA ALA A 16 8.83 -11.60 0.32
C ALA A 16 9.16 -13.10 0.26
N GLN A 17 8.16 -13.95 0.06
CA GLN A 17 8.36 -15.39 -0.12
C GLN A 17 9.22 -15.72 -1.36
N ALA A 18 9.03 -14.99 -2.47
CA ALA A 18 9.87 -15.16 -3.66
C ALA A 18 11.32 -14.75 -3.39
N PHE A 19 11.54 -13.65 -2.69
CA PHE A 19 12.88 -13.18 -2.32
C PHE A 19 13.57 -13.97 -1.20
N MET A 20 12.84 -14.81 -0.48
CA MET A 20 13.45 -15.78 0.46
C MET A 20 14.14 -16.94 -0.28
N ARG A 21 13.72 -17.24 -1.50
CA ARG A 21 14.37 -18.29 -2.32
C ARG A 21 15.65 -17.76 -2.95
N ASP A 22 16.59 -18.66 -3.20
CA ASP A 22 17.80 -18.35 -3.94
C ASP A 22 17.57 -18.55 -5.44
N PHE A 23 17.78 -17.49 -6.21
CA PHE A 23 17.71 -17.49 -7.67
C PHE A 23 18.73 -16.50 -8.26
N PRO A 24 19.22 -16.75 -9.50
CA PRO A 24 20.18 -15.87 -10.13
C PRO A 24 19.59 -14.46 -10.32
N GLY A 25 20.36 -13.41 -9.96
CA GLY A 25 19.91 -12.03 -10.09
C GLY A 25 19.05 -11.51 -8.94
N LYS A 26 18.78 -12.29 -7.88
CA LYS A 26 17.98 -11.92 -6.71
C LYS A 26 18.30 -10.50 -6.17
N ALA A 27 19.60 -10.17 -6.06
CA ALA A 27 20.02 -8.85 -5.56
C ALA A 27 19.56 -7.72 -6.48
N ILE A 28 19.68 -7.88 -7.79
CA ILE A 28 19.25 -6.89 -8.79
C ILE A 28 17.72 -6.70 -8.73
N PHE A 29 16.97 -7.80 -8.74
CA PHE A 29 15.50 -7.73 -8.64
C PHE A 29 15.02 -7.07 -7.35
N ARG A 30 15.67 -7.37 -6.23
CA ARG A 30 15.37 -6.74 -4.94
C ARG A 30 15.67 -5.25 -4.96
N THR A 31 16.80 -4.84 -5.56
CA THR A 31 17.16 -3.43 -5.70
C THR A 31 16.14 -2.69 -6.57
N ILE A 32 15.79 -3.23 -7.75
CA ILE A 32 14.77 -2.63 -8.64
C ILE A 32 13.42 -2.52 -7.92
N HIS A 33 13.03 -3.55 -7.18
CA HIS A 33 11.78 -3.54 -6.43
C HIS A 33 11.76 -2.46 -5.34
N THR A 34 12.90 -2.15 -4.72
CA THR A 34 12.96 -1.13 -3.66
C THR A 34 13.10 0.30 -4.17
N LEU A 35 13.42 0.51 -5.44
CA LEU A 35 13.56 1.85 -6.03
C LEU A 35 12.34 2.76 -5.82
N PRO A 36 11.09 2.31 -6.03
CA PRO A 36 9.92 3.16 -5.81
C PRO A 36 9.89 3.79 -4.41
N LEU A 37 10.23 3.03 -3.38
CA LEU A 37 10.19 3.47 -1.99
C LEU A 37 11.16 4.62 -1.68
N ILE A 38 12.25 4.73 -2.44
CA ILE A 38 13.26 5.79 -2.25
C ILE A 38 12.84 7.09 -2.93
N MET A 39 11.90 7.02 -3.88
CA MET A 39 11.44 8.20 -4.62
C MET A 39 10.56 9.08 -3.74
N ALA A 40 10.73 10.40 -3.83
CA ALA A 40 9.82 11.32 -3.17
C ALA A 40 8.39 11.19 -3.77
N PRO A 41 7.33 11.20 -2.94
CA PRO A 41 5.95 10.99 -3.40
C PRO A 41 5.51 11.95 -4.52
N ILE A 42 5.95 13.19 -4.47
CA ILE A 42 5.68 14.21 -5.50
C ILE A 42 6.25 13.81 -6.88
N ILE A 43 7.45 13.19 -6.88
CA ILE A 43 8.10 12.70 -8.11
C ILE A 43 7.34 11.49 -8.65
N VAL A 44 6.93 10.57 -7.77
CA VAL A 44 6.11 9.41 -8.15
C VAL A 44 4.85 9.86 -8.88
N GLY A 45 4.07 10.78 -8.28
CA GLY A 45 2.86 11.31 -8.92
C GLY A 45 3.13 11.97 -10.27
N SER A 46 4.25 12.72 -10.38
CA SER A 46 4.63 13.40 -11.63
C SER A 46 5.03 12.43 -12.73
N VAL A 47 5.83 11.40 -12.41
CA VAL A 47 6.23 10.35 -13.36
C VAL A 47 5.01 9.56 -13.83
N TRP A 48 4.13 9.15 -12.93
CA TRP A 48 2.90 8.45 -13.28
C TRP A 48 1.97 9.30 -14.14
N LYS A 49 1.89 10.62 -13.89
CA LYS A 49 1.15 11.54 -14.75
C LYS A 49 1.68 11.54 -16.19
N LEU A 50 3.01 11.65 -16.36
CA LEU A 50 3.63 11.59 -17.68
C LEU A 50 3.38 10.25 -18.36
N MET A 51 3.52 9.14 -17.63
CA MET A 51 3.29 7.79 -18.16
C MET A 51 1.83 7.54 -18.56
N THR A 52 0.86 8.23 -17.98
CA THR A 52 -0.58 8.04 -18.21
C THR A 52 -1.23 9.14 -19.04
N THR A 53 -0.47 10.15 -19.49
CA THR A 53 -1.01 11.22 -20.36
C THR A 53 -1.35 10.66 -21.74
N PRO A 54 -2.60 10.83 -22.24
CA PRO A 54 -3.07 10.17 -23.46
C PRO A 54 -2.22 10.41 -24.70
N SER A 55 -1.63 11.61 -24.84
CA SER A 55 -0.91 12.01 -26.04
C SER A 55 0.55 11.56 -26.11
N ILE A 56 1.19 11.35 -24.97
CA ILE A 56 2.65 11.09 -24.88
C ILE A 56 3.00 9.93 -23.97
N GLY A 57 2.04 9.43 -23.17
CA GLY A 57 2.28 8.41 -22.18
C GLY A 57 2.48 7.02 -22.78
N ILE A 58 3.43 6.28 -22.24
CA ILE A 58 3.70 4.90 -22.68
C ILE A 58 2.53 3.95 -22.38
N ILE A 59 1.83 4.16 -21.25
CA ILE A 59 0.73 3.29 -20.82
C ILE A 59 -0.48 3.40 -21.77
N PRO A 60 -1.02 4.59 -22.07
CA PRO A 60 -2.09 4.73 -23.06
C PRO A 60 -1.71 4.19 -24.43
N SER A 61 -0.50 4.48 -24.90
CA SER A 61 -0.03 3.99 -26.22
C SER A 61 0.03 2.47 -26.30
N PHE A 62 0.49 1.81 -25.22
CA PHE A 62 0.52 0.36 -25.12
C PHE A 62 -0.90 -0.23 -25.07
N LEU A 63 -1.79 0.32 -24.24
CA LEU A 63 -3.15 -0.18 -24.07
C LEU A 63 -4.00 0.00 -25.35
N SER A 64 -3.87 1.13 -26.02
CA SER A 64 -4.60 1.38 -27.27
C SER A 64 -4.10 0.50 -28.40
N GLY A 65 -2.76 0.31 -28.53
CA GLY A 65 -2.17 -0.49 -29.59
C GLY A 65 -2.41 -2.00 -29.45
N TRP A 66 -2.44 -2.55 -28.24
CA TRP A 66 -2.56 -4.00 -28.01
C TRP A 66 -3.96 -4.45 -27.62
N LEU A 67 -4.69 -3.64 -26.84
CA LEU A 67 -5.99 -4.01 -26.28
C LEU A 67 -7.15 -3.18 -26.85
N GLY A 68 -6.87 -2.18 -27.70
CA GLY A 68 -7.88 -1.25 -28.20
C GLY A 68 -8.58 -0.43 -27.09
N TYR A 69 -7.90 -0.26 -25.93
CA TYR A 69 -8.46 0.39 -24.76
C TYR A 69 -7.89 1.81 -24.60
N ASP A 70 -8.76 2.82 -24.64
CA ASP A 70 -8.37 4.20 -24.45
C ASP A 70 -8.29 4.57 -22.97
N LEU A 71 -7.07 4.75 -22.48
CA LEU A 71 -6.83 5.24 -21.13
C LEU A 71 -6.78 6.77 -21.12
N ASN A 72 -7.75 7.39 -20.46
CA ASN A 72 -7.78 8.84 -20.25
C ASN A 72 -8.20 9.18 -18.82
N ILE A 73 -7.22 9.33 -17.94
CA ILE A 73 -7.43 9.66 -16.52
C ILE A 73 -8.01 11.06 -16.30
N GLY A 74 -7.92 11.94 -17.29
CA GLY A 74 -8.50 13.29 -17.24
C GLY A 74 -10.00 13.31 -17.48
N GLN A 75 -10.56 12.31 -18.15
CA GLN A 75 -11.98 12.24 -18.50
C GLN A 75 -12.77 11.20 -17.73
N SER A 76 -12.14 10.06 -17.37
CA SER A 76 -12.82 8.96 -16.70
C SER A 76 -12.46 8.90 -15.21
N ALA A 77 -13.46 9.09 -14.35
CA ALA A 77 -13.34 8.99 -12.90
C ALA A 77 -12.86 7.62 -12.44
N MET A 78 -13.37 6.55 -13.06
CA MET A 78 -12.98 5.17 -12.72
C MET A 78 -11.52 4.90 -13.10
N GLN A 79 -11.10 5.33 -14.30
CA GLN A 79 -9.72 5.14 -14.75
C GLN A 79 -8.74 5.93 -13.87
N ALA A 80 -9.07 7.18 -13.51
CA ALA A 80 -8.28 7.99 -12.60
C ALA A 80 -8.13 7.33 -11.22
N PHE A 81 -9.22 6.79 -10.68
CA PHE A 81 -9.20 6.09 -9.40
C PHE A 81 -8.35 4.82 -9.45
N VAL A 82 -8.54 3.98 -10.48
CA VAL A 82 -7.79 2.72 -10.64
C VAL A 82 -6.30 3.00 -10.80
N VAL A 83 -5.92 3.96 -11.65
CA VAL A 83 -4.50 4.35 -11.83
C VAL A 83 -3.91 4.88 -10.52
N THR A 84 -4.65 5.67 -9.75
CA THR A 84 -4.20 6.14 -8.43
C THR A 84 -3.95 4.97 -7.47
N VAL A 85 -4.82 3.98 -7.45
CA VAL A 85 -4.63 2.77 -6.61
C VAL A 85 -3.42 1.96 -7.06
N ILE A 86 -3.24 1.77 -8.37
CA ILE A 86 -2.09 1.03 -8.92
C ILE A 86 -0.78 1.76 -8.59
N MET A 87 -0.75 3.08 -8.72
CA MET A 87 0.39 3.91 -8.34
C MET A 87 0.74 3.75 -6.87
N ASP A 88 -0.23 3.84 -5.97
CA ASP A 88 -0.03 3.68 -4.53
C ASP A 88 0.44 2.25 -4.19
N VAL A 89 -0.14 1.23 -4.82
CA VAL A 89 0.31 -0.16 -4.66
C VAL A 89 1.76 -0.33 -5.11
N TRP A 90 2.11 0.18 -6.29
CA TRP A 90 3.48 0.09 -6.82
C TRP A 90 4.49 0.81 -5.91
N HIS A 91 4.15 1.99 -5.43
CA HIS A 91 5.05 2.81 -4.60
C HIS A 91 5.32 2.16 -3.23
N TRP A 92 4.30 1.63 -2.58
CA TRP A 92 4.37 1.20 -1.18
C TRP A 92 4.51 -0.32 -0.96
N THR A 93 4.32 -1.15 -1.98
CA THR A 93 4.54 -2.60 -1.87
C THR A 93 5.96 -2.96 -1.41
N PRO A 94 7.03 -2.24 -1.80
CA PRO A 94 8.38 -2.53 -1.31
C PRO A 94 8.53 -2.42 0.21
N LEU A 95 7.87 -1.46 0.86
CA LEU A 95 7.87 -1.35 2.32
C LEU A 95 7.32 -2.62 2.96
N VAL A 96 6.16 -3.08 2.46
CA VAL A 96 5.52 -4.30 2.95
C VAL A 96 6.42 -5.51 2.71
N THR A 97 7.01 -5.61 1.51
CA THR A 97 7.92 -6.71 1.17
C THR A 97 9.10 -6.78 2.13
N LEU A 98 9.77 -5.64 2.39
CA LEU A 98 10.92 -5.59 3.28
C LEU A 98 10.56 -5.95 4.72
N THR A 99 9.44 -5.44 5.23
CA THR A 99 8.98 -5.79 6.59
C THR A 99 8.60 -7.26 6.70
N MET A 100 7.98 -7.85 5.67
CA MET A 100 7.67 -9.29 5.65
C MET A 100 8.94 -10.14 5.54
N ILE A 101 9.95 -9.75 4.75
CA ILE A 101 11.25 -10.43 4.70
C ILE A 101 11.90 -10.43 6.09
N ALA A 102 11.96 -9.27 6.76
CA ALA A 102 12.54 -9.17 8.08
C ALA A 102 11.80 -10.06 9.10
N ALA A 103 10.48 -10.07 9.05
CA ALA A 103 9.66 -10.92 9.90
C ALA A 103 9.91 -12.41 9.65
N LEU A 104 9.97 -12.84 8.39
CA LEU A 104 10.19 -14.24 8.02
C LEU A 104 11.58 -14.73 8.43
N ILE A 105 12.62 -13.90 8.28
CA ILE A 105 13.99 -14.24 8.69
C ILE A 105 14.11 -14.38 10.21
N SER A 106 13.30 -13.65 10.99
CA SER A 106 13.34 -13.69 12.45
C SER A 106 12.64 -14.90 13.06
N LEU A 107 11.95 -15.74 12.26
CA LEU A 107 11.24 -16.89 12.77
C LEU A 107 12.20 -18.01 13.20
N PRO A 108 11.98 -18.65 14.37
CA PRO A 108 12.72 -19.84 14.77
C PRO A 108 12.44 -21.01 13.83
N GLN A 109 13.43 -21.86 13.59
CA GLN A 109 13.34 -22.98 12.65
C GLN A 109 12.59 -24.18 13.25
N ASP A 110 12.68 -24.38 14.56
CA ASP A 110 12.17 -25.57 15.26
C ASP A 110 10.70 -25.90 14.95
N PRO A 111 9.74 -24.96 14.96
CA PRO A 111 8.35 -25.26 14.66
C PRO A 111 8.14 -25.75 13.21
N PHE A 112 8.98 -25.29 12.28
CA PHE A 112 8.89 -25.68 10.87
C PHE A 112 9.45 -27.10 10.65
N GLU A 113 10.54 -27.44 11.33
CA GLU A 113 11.14 -28.77 11.28
C GLU A 113 10.20 -29.82 11.90
N GLN A 114 9.62 -29.52 13.05
CA GLN A 114 8.62 -30.39 13.71
C GLN A 114 7.41 -30.64 12.80
N ALA A 115 6.85 -29.58 12.23
CA ALA A 115 5.71 -29.70 11.32
C ALA A 115 6.03 -30.54 10.06
N GLN A 116 7.28 -30.47 9.56
CA GLN A 116 7.71 -31.31 8.43
C GLN A 116 7.82 -32.78 8.83
N ILE A 117 8.31 -33.08 10.04
CA ILE A 117 8.37 -34.44 10.58
C ILE A 117 6.96 -35.01 10.74
N ASP A 118 6.00 -34.18 11.19
CA ASP A 118 4.57 -34.54 11.33
C ASP A 118 3.85 -34.67 9.98
N GLY A 119 4.54 -34.43 8.84
CA GLY A 119 3.98 -34.55 7.49
C GLY A 119 3.06 -33.38 7.09
N ALA A 120 3.15 -32.25 7.76
CA ALA A 120 2.33 -31.08 7.43
C ALA A 120 2.63 -30.52 6.03
N GLY A 121 1.58 -30.31 5.24
CA GLY A 121 1.68 -29.67 3.93
C GLY A 121 2.00 -28.19 4.01
N ARG A 122 2.50 -27.59 2.91
CA ARG A 122 2.88 -26.16 2.84
C ARG A 122 1.75 -25.20 3.23
N TRP A 123 0.51 -25.51 2.89
CA TRP A 123 -0.69 -24.75 3.28
C TRP A 123 -0.96 -24.82 4.77
N GLN A 124 -0.78 -25.98 5.39
CA GLN A 124 -0.96 -26.17 6.83
C GLN A 124 0.12 -25.37 7.59
N ILE A 125 1.37 -25.46 7.17
CA ILE A 125 2.48 -24.68 7.74
C ILE A 125 2.20 -23.18 7.61
N PHE A 126 1.73 -22.71 6.45
CA PHE A 126 1.41 -21.32 6.25
C PHE A 126 0.34 -20.81 7.21
N TRP A 127 -0.81 -21.49 7.28
CA TRP A 127 -1.94 -21.01 8.08
C TRP A 127 -1.76 -21.19 9.58
N HIS A 128 -1.10 -22.27 10.02
CA HIS A 128 -1.00 -22.62 11.45
C HIS A 128 0.31 -22.21 12.10
N ILE A 129 1.37 -22.00 11.34
CA ILE A 129 2.69 -21.64 11.88
C ILE A 129 3.12 -20.25 11.37
N THR A 130 3.31 -20.09 10.06
CA THR A 130 3.88 -18.87 9.50
C THR A 130 3.01 -17.65 9.78
N LEU A 131 1.74 -17.69 9.40
CA LEU A 131 0.82 -16.55 9.52
C LEU A 131 0.60 -16.09 10.96
N PRO A 132 0.36 -16.98 11.95
CA PRO A 132 0.29 -16.58 13.34
C PRO A 132 1.58 -15.97 13.88
N MET A 133 2.73 -16.49 13.49
CA MET A 133 4.03 -16.00 13.97
C MET A 133 4.41 -14.64 13.39
N ILE A 134 4.10 -14.36 12.12
CA ILE A 134 4.35 -13.04 11.50
C ILE A 134 3.22 -12.03 11.76
N ARG A 135 2.14 -12.42 12.43
CA ARG A 135 0.99 -11.55 12.71
C ARG A 135 1.39 -10.20 13.33
N PRO A 136 2.32 -10.11 14.30
CA PRO A 136 2.75 -8.83 14.84
C PRO A 136 3.35 -7.91 13.78
N ALA A 137 4.15 -8.45 12.85
CA ALA A 137 4.74 -7.68 11.76
C ALA A 137 3.69 -7.23 10.74
N ILE A 138 2.72 -8.09 10.41
CA ILE A 138 1.57 -7.72 9.57
C ILE A 138 0.80 -6.56 10.19
N LEU A 139 0.51 -6.64 11.50
CA LEU A 139 -0.22 -5.60 12.21
C LEU A 139 0.56 -4.28 12.24
N ALA A 140 1.85 -4.33 12.56
CA ALA A 140 2.70 -3.14 12.55
C ALA A 140 2.72 -2.48 11.17
N THR A 141 2.88 -3.27 10.09
CA THR A 141 2.86 -2.78 8.72
C THR A 141 1.50 -2.19 8.36
N LEU A 142 0.42 -2.85 8.75
CA LEU A 142 -0.95 -2.39 8.52
C LEU A 142 -1.21 -1.04 9.23
N PHE A 143 -0.74 -0.87 10.46
CA PHE A 143 -0.82 0.40 11.18
C PHE A 143 -0.10 1.54 10.45
N ILE A 144 1.16 1.31 10.07
CA ILE A 144 1.96 2.30 9.35
C ILE A 144 1.24 2.70 8.04
N ARG A 145 0.79 1.73 7.27
CA ARG A 145 0.12 1.98 5.99
C ARG A 145 -1.24 2.66 6.15
N LEU A 146 -2.01 2.29 7.16
CA LEU A 146 -3.30 2.94 7.43
C LEU A 146 -3.10 4.43 7.76
N MET A 147 -2.17 4.72 8.67
CA MET A 147 -1.88 6.11 9.06
C MET A 147 -1.37 6.93 7.87
N ASP A 148 -0.49 6.36 7.03
CA ASP A 148 0.05 7.05 5.86
C ASP A 148 -1.02 7.26 4.77
N ALA A 149 -1.79 6.23 4.46
CA ALA A 149 -2.83 6.30 3.43
C ALA A 149 -3.97 7.30 3.75
N MET A 150 -4.21 7.59 5.04
CA MET A 150 -5.19 8.60 5.46
C MET A 150 -4.75 10.04 5.14
N ARG A 151 -3.46 10.27 5.01
CA ARG A 151 -2.88 11.60 4.75
C ARG A 151 -2.23 11.75 3.37
N THR A 152 -2.46 10.81 2.46
CA THR A 152 -1.90 10.88 1.09
C THR A 152 -2.37 12.14 0.36
N VAL A 153 -1.41 12.98 -0.06
CA VAL A 153 -1.65 14.26 -0.77
C VAL A 153 -0.80 14.33 -2.04
N ASP A 154 0.52 14.28 -1.89
CA ASP A 154 1.49 14.69 -2.91
C ASP A 154 1.38 13.91 -4.21
N GLU A 155 1.31 12.60 -4.14
CA GLU A 155 1.19 11.70 -5.30
C GLU A 155 -0.08 11.97 -6.09
N VAL A 156 -1.21 12.05 -5.38
CA VAL A 156 -2.53 12.24 -6.01
C VAL A 156 -2.69 13.65 -6.54
N LEU A 157 -2.12 14.64 -5.84
CA LEU A 157 -2.14 16.03 -6.29
C LEU A 157 -1.38 16.17 -7.62
N MET A 158 -0.23 15.52 -7.75
CA MET A 158 0.56 15.56 -8.98
C MET A 158 -0.07 14.74 -10.09
N LEU A 159 -0.61 13.54 -9.79
CA LEU A 159 -1.20 12.66 -10.80
C LEU A 159 -2.46 13.26 -11.43
N THR A 160 -3.45 13.60 -10.60
CA THR A 160 -4.80 13.98 -11.05
C THR A 160 -5.27 15.36 -10.58
N GLY A 161 -4.57 15.95 -9.59
CA GLY A 161 -5.06 17.14 -8.92
C GLY A 161 -6.39 16.94 -8.18
N GLY A 162 -6.77 15.68 -7.88
CA GLY A 162 -8.07 15.33 -7.26
C GLY A 162 -9.22 15.16 -8.25
N GLY A 163 -8.96 15.21 -9.58
CA GLY A 163 -9.93 15.05 -10.67
C GLY A 163 -10.02 13.65 -11.27
N PRO A 164 -10.84 13.46 -12.32
CA PRO A 164 -11.80 14.43 -12.86
C PRO A 164 -12.96 14.69 -11.89
N GLY A 165 -13.46 15.91 -11.91
CA GLY A 165 -14.44 16.36 -10.92
C GLY A 165 -13.88 16.31 -9.49
N SER A 166 -14.33 15.33 -8.70
CA SER A 166 -13.84 15.07 -7.33
C SER A 166 -13.48 13.59 -7.10
N ALA A 167 -13.31 12.80 -8.16
CA ALA A 167 -13.17 11.36 -8.09
C ALA A 167 -11.96 10.87 -7.27
N THR A 168 -10.86 11.61 -7.32
CA THR A 168 -9.63 11.33 -6.58
C THR A 168 -9.33 12.40 -5.52
N ARG A 169 -10.33 13.20 -5.14
CA ARG A 169 -10.20 14.20 -4.07
C ARG A 169 -10.25 13.53 -2.70
N PHE A 170 -9.20 12.80 -2.35
CA PHE A 170 -9.05 12.26 -1.00
C PHE A 170 -8.99 13.39 0.03
N VAL A 171 -9.23 13.06 1.30
CA VAL A 171 -9.34 14.05 2.37
C VAL A 171 -8.10 14.95 2.46
N GLY A 172 -6.89 14.37 2.35
CA GLY A 172 -5.65 15.14 2.34
C GLY A 172 -5.57 16.14 1.18
N VAL A 173 -5.94 15.73 -0.04
CA VAL A 173 -6.00 16.63 -1.21
C VAL A 173 -7.06 17.70 -1.04
N HIS A 174 -8.18 17.37 -0.39
CA HIS A 174 -9.22 18.37 -0.09
C HIS A 174 -8.72 19.42 0.89
N ILE A 175 -8.11 19.02 2.00
CA ILE A 175 -7.51 19.94 2.97
C ILE A 175 -6.47 20.84 2.29
N PHE A 176 -5.57 20.27 1.49
CA PHE A 176 -4.57 21.04 0.77
C PHE A 176 -5.20 22.14 -0.11
N LYS A 177 -6.26 21.80 -0.87
CA LYS A 177 -6.94 22.75 -1.75
C LYS A 177 -7.70 23.83 -1.01
N GLU A 178 -8.22 23.55 0.18
CA GLU A 178 -8.88 24.58 1.01
C GLU A 178 -7.87 25.53 1.66
N VAL A 179 -6.76 24.98 2.15
CA VAL A 179 -5.75 25.75 2.89
C VAL A 179 -4.92 26.63 1.96
N PHE A 180 -4.31 26.06 0.93
CA PHE A 180 -3.33 26.79 0.11
C PHE A 180 -3.97 27.64 -0.99
N PRO A 181 -4.74 27.09 -1.97
CA PRO A 181 -5.33 27.94 -3.02
C PRO A 181 -6.47 28.82 -2.54
N ARG A 182 -7.25 28.40 -1.54
CA ARG A 182 -8.42 29.11 -1.04
C ARG A 182 -8.16 29.92 0.22
N THR A 183 -7.00 29.77 0.83
CA THR A 183 -6.61 30.44 2.09
C THR A 183 -7.60 30.27 3.25
N ASN A 184 -8.41 29.21 3.20
CA ASN A 184 -9.42 28.92 4.21
C ASN A 184 -8.83 28.11 5.36
N TYR A 185 -7.94 28.73 6.13
CA TYR A 185 -7.17 28.06 7.18
C TYR A 185 -8.06 27.49 8.29
N GLY A 186 -9.12 28.21 8.71
CA GLY A 186 -10.03 27.76 9.76
C GLY A 186 -10.74 26.46 9.41
N TYR A 187 -11.29 26.39 8.21
CA TYR A 187 -11.96 25.18 7.72
C TYR A 187 -10.98 24.02 7.50
N GLY A 188 -9.83 24.29 6.87
CA GLY A 188 -8.81 23.27 6.66
C GLY A 188 -8.27 22.69 7.96
N SER A 189 -8.04 23.52 8.98
CA SER A 189 -7.61 23.08 10.31
C SER A 189 -8.67 22.24 11.01
N ALA A 190 -9.94 22.63 10.92
CA ALA A 190 -11.05 21.88 11.51
C ALA A 190 -11.15 20.47 10.92
N ILE A 191 -11.09 20.33 9.57
CA ILE A 191 -11.09 19.03 8.92
C ILE A 191 -9.86 18.20 9.33
N SER A 192 -8.68 18.84 9.41
CA SER A 192 -7.43 18.15 9.81
C SER A 192 -7.55 17.53 11.20
N VAL A 193 -8.14 18.24 12.15
CA VAL A 193 -8.40 17.74 13.50
C VAL A 193 -9.39 16.57 13.48
N ILE A 194 -10.46 16.65 12.70
CA ILE A 194 -11.43 15.56 12.56
C ILE A 194 -10.73 14.30 11.97
N VAL A 195 -9.92 14.47 10.93
CA VAL A 195 -9.18 13.35 10.31
C VAL A 195 -8.19 12.73 11.30
N LEU A 196 -7.53 13.54 12.12
CA LEU A 196 -6.65 13.06 13.19
C LEU A 196 -7.42 12.15 14.16
N TYR A 197 -8.57 12.60 14.67
CA TYR A 197 -9.40 11.79 15.57
C TYR A 197 -9.90 10.51 14.88
N LEU A 198 -10.36 10.59 13.65
CA LEU A 198 -10.80 9.42 12.89
C LEU A 198 -9.67 8.41 12.70
N THR A 199 -8.45 8.89 12.44
CA THR A 199 -7.27 8.02 12.30
C THR A 199 -6.93 7.34 13.64
N ILE A 200 -6.96 8.08 14.75
CA ILE A 200 -6.73 7.52 16.09
C ILE A 200 -7.78 6.46 16.42
N VAL A 201 -9.06 6.74 16.16
CA VAL A 201 -10.16 5.78 16.40
C VAL A 201 -10.00 4.55 15.53
N ALA A 202 -9.68 4.70 14.24
CA ALA A 202 -9.46 3.57 13.33
C ALA A 202 -8.28 2.70 13.80
N CYS A 203 -7.18 3.31 14.21
CA CYS A 203 -6.03 2.60 14.79
C CYS A 203 -6.39 1.89 16.09
N TRP A 204 -7.13 2.54 16.97
CA TRP A 204 -7.58 1.96 18.23
C TRP A 204 -8.51 0.75 18.01
N LEU A 205 -9.49 0.88 17.13
CA LEU A 205 -10.40 -0.22 16.76
C LEU A 205 -9.64 -1.41 16.17
N MET A 206 -8.66 -1.14 15.32
CA MET A 206 -7.80 -2.16 14.74
C MET A 206 -6.97 -2.86 15.84
N TYR A 207 -6.41 -2.09 16.79
CA TYR A 207 -5.68 -2.64 17.94
C TYR A 207 -6.58 -3.55 18.77
N VAL A 208 -7.73 -3.07 19.21
CA VAL A 208 -8.69 -3.84 20.03
C VAL A 208 -9.18 -5.07 19.29
N GLY A 209 -9.56 -4.94 18.01
CA GLY A 209 -10.11 -6.06 17.22
C GLY A 209 -9.10 -7.16 16.88
N LEU A 210 -7.82 -6.80 16.72
CA LEU A 210 -6.81 -7.73 16.24
C LEU A 210 -5.84 -8.22 17.32
N ILE A 211 -5.64 -7.46 18.41
CA ILE A 211 -4.65 -7.77 19.47
C ILE A 211 -5.32 -8.15 20.81
N ALA A 212 -6.37 -7.44 21.22
CA ALA A 212 -7.00 -7.61 22.52
C ALA A 212 -7.65 -8.99 22.81
N PRO A 213 -8.23 -9.72 21.83
CA PRO A 213 -8.89 -11.00 22.14
C PRO A 213 -7.97 -12.10 22.68
N ARG A 214 -6.67 -12.00 22.48
CA ARG A 214 -5.71 -13.06 22.84
C ARG A 214 -5.28 -13.07 24.30
N ASN A 215 -5.53 -11.99 25.05
CA ASN A 215 -5.15 -11.89 26.47
C ASN A 215 -6.19 -12.42 27.44
N ARG A 216 -7.39 -12.84 26.96
CA ARG A 216 -8.46 -13.36 27.84
C ARG A 216 -8.42 -14.87 28.09
N GLU A 217 -7.53 -15.62 27.46
CA GLU A 217 -7.40 -17.07 27.65
C GLU A 217 -6.21 -17.49 28.56
N LYS A 218 -5.59 -16.54 29.28
CA LYS A 218 -4.45 -16.84 30.14
C LYS A 218 -4.68 -16.59 31.65
N ASP A 219 -5.94 -16.30 32.05
CA ASP A 219 -6.36 -16.25 33.47
C ASP A 219 -7.36 -17.43 33.74
#